data_ebc9ea104a2edd8a88ad54689fe8c776
#
_entry.id   ebc9ea104a2edd8a88ad54689fe8c776
#
_cell.length_a   1.000
_cell.length_b   1.000
_cell.length_c   1.000
_cell.angle_alpha   90.00
_cell.angle_beta   90.00
_cell.angle_gamma   90.00
#
_symmetry.space_group_name_H-M   'P 1'
#
loop_
_entity.id
_entity.type
_entity.pdbx_description
1 polymer ?
#
loop_
_entity_poly.entity_id
_entity_poly.type
_entity_poly.pdbx_seq_one_letter_code
_entity_poly.pdbx_strand_id
1 'polypeptide(L)'
;RMTYLRDPKTTLQEYVQKKFRERPVYEVVEERGPDHKKEFIVKLIINGKEAALGRGTSKRKAEMLAAEEVLKRIEKGGEEI
;
A
#
# COMPACT_ATOMS: atom_id res chain seq x y z
N ARG A 1 -15.83 -2.09 11.58
CA ARG A 1 -14.49 -2.60 11.41
C ARG A 1 -14.27 -3.26 10.06
N MET A 2 -13.16 -2.96 9.47
CA MET A 2 -12.87 -3.43 8.14
C MET A 2 -12.38 -4.87 8.14
N THR A 3 -12.89 -5.65 7.23
CA THR A 3 -12.49 -7.02 7.09
C THR A 3 -11.86 -7.19 5.73
N TYR A 4 -10.70 -7.82 5.69
CA TYR A 4 -10.00 -7.97 4.43
C TYR A 4 -10.34 -9.33 3.82
N LEU A 5 -11.58 -9.47 3.37
CA LEU A 5 -11.98 -10.67 2.68
C LEU A 5 -11.28 -10.80 1.36
N ARG A 6 -10.84 -9.68 0.80
CA ARG A 6 -10.03 -9.64 -0.39
C ARG A 6 -8.68 -9.11 0.02
N ASP A 7 -7.71 -9.16 -0.88
CA ASP A 7 -6.42 -8.69 -0.48
C ASP A 7 -6.47 -7.15 -0.29
N PRO A 8 -5.57 -6.63 0.54
CA PRO A 8 -5.60 -5.21 0.88
C PRO A 8 -5.45 -4.29 -0.33
N LYS A 9 -4.70 -4.72 -1.33
CA LYS A 9 -4.51 -3.88 -2.51
C LYS A 9 -5.82 -3.66 -3.25
N THR A 10 -6.61 -4.72 -3.38
CA THR A 10 -7.89 -4.61 -4.06
C THR A 10 -8.84 -3.71 -3.28
N THR A 11 -8.89 -3.90 -1.97
CA THR A 11 -9.75 -3.11 -1.12
C THR A 11 -9.39 -1.62 -1.22
N LEU A 12 -8.10 -1.34 -1.14
CA LEU A 12 -7.64 0.03 -1.23
C LEU A 12 -7.90 0.64 -2.60
N GLN A 13 -7.69 -0.16 -3.64
CA GLN A 13 -7.92 0.33 -4.98
C GLN A 13 -9.36 0.79 -5.18
N GLU A 14 -10.30 0.01 -4.65
CA GLU A 14 -11.71 0.38 -4.77
C GLU A 14 -12.00 1.68 -4.04
N TYR A 15 -11.42 1.83 -2.86
CA TYR A 15 -11.62 3.03 -2.09
C TYR A 15 -11.05 4.26 -2.82
N VAL A 16 -9.84 4.14 -3.31
CA VAL A 16 -9.17 5.26 -3.98
C VAL A 16 -9.86 5.62 -5.29
N GLN A 17 -10.28 4.60 -6.03
CA GLN A 17 -10.98 4.81 -7.28
C GLN A 17 -12.26 5.60 -7.04
N LYS A 18 -12.96 5.25 -6.00
CA LYS A 18 -14.21 5.91 -5.67
C LYS A 18 -14.01 7.34 -5.22
N LYS A 19 -12.98 7.55 -4.41
CA LYS A 19 -12.74 8.86 -3.84
C LYS A 19 -12.03 9.83 -4.78
N PHE A 20 -11.02 9.33 -5.48
CA PHE A 20 -10.19 10.19 -6.31
C PHE A 20 -10.31 9.95 -7.80
N ARG A 21 -11.03 8.90 -8.18
CA ARG A 21 -11.18 8.52 -9.58
C ARG A 21 -9.86 8.17 -10.23
N GLU A 22 -8.95 7.63 -9.47
CA GLU A 22 -7.68 7.18 -10.02
C GLU A 22 -7.19 6.01 -9.20
N ARG A 23 -6.12 5.38 -9.62
CA ARG A 23 -5.59 4.21 -8.96
C ARG A 23 -4.41 4.55 -8.10
N PRO A 24 -4.20 3.80 -7.02
CA PRO A 24 -2.97 3.97 -6.24
C PRO A 24 -1.78 3.53 -7.08
N VAL A 25 -0.65 4.17 -6.87
CA VAL A 25 0.58 3.84 -7.59
C VAL A 25 1.59 3.29 -6.59
N TYR A 26 2.23 2.19 -6.96
CA TYR A 26 3.25 1.58 -6.11
C TYR A 26 4.59 1.68 -6.80
N GLU A 27 5.58 2.12 -6.06
CA GLU A 27 6.88 2.37 -6.62
C GLU A 27 7.96 1.74 -5.75
N VAL A 28 8.80 0.90 -6.33
CA VAL A 28 9.90 0.31 -5.57
C VAL A 28 10.97 1.37 -5.43
N VAL A 29 11.21 1.79 -4.21
CA VAL A 29 12.20 2.84 -3.96
C VAL A 29 13.53 2.29 -3.50
N GLU A 30 13.55 1.05 -3.04
CA GLU A 30 14.81 0.47 -2.59
C GLU A 30 14.74 -1.05 -2.57
N GLU A 31 15.86 -1.68 -2.89
CA GLU A 31 16.02 -3.11 -2.74
C GLU A 31 17.29 -3.31 -1.94
N ARG A 32 17.22 -4.11 -0.90
CA ARG A 32 18.34 -4.33 -0.02
C ARG A 32 18.64 -5.80 0.13
N GLY A 33 19.89 -6.11 0.47
CA GLY A 33 20.30 -7.45 0.80
C GLY A 33 20.71 -8.27 -0.39
N PRO A 34 21.30 -9.43 -0.10
CA PRO A 34 21.78 -10.33 -1.17
C PRO A 34 20.61 -10.99 -1.86
N ASP A 35 20.90 -11.57 -3.01
CA ASP A 35 19.85 -12.18 -3.84
C ASP A 35 18.94 -13.14 -3.09
N HIS A 36 19.47 -13.90 -2.16
CA HIS A 36 18.68 -14.90 -1.46
C HIS A 36 17.95 -14.32 -0.23
N LYS A 37 18.14 -13.06 0.02
CA LYS A 37 17.51 -12.43 1.18
C LYS A 37 17.19 -10.97 0.88
N LYS A 38 16.53 -10.74 -0.20
CA LYS A 38 16.18 -9.39 -0.59
C LYS A 38 15.04 -8.83 0.22
N GLU A 39 15.13 -7.55 0.48
CA GLU A 39 14.06 -6.80 1.09
C GLU A 39 13.70 -5.67 0.14
N PHE A 40 12.43 -5.50 -0.10
CA PHE A 40 11.94 -4.46 -1.00
C PHE A 40 11.22 -3.39 -0.19
N ILE A 41 11.45 -2.15 -0.55
CA ILE A 41 10.74 -1.04 0.07
C ILE A 41 9.94 -0.36 -1.02
N VAL A 42 8.64 -0.27 -0.82
CA VAL A 42 7.71 0.25 -1.81
C VAL A 42 7.01 1.47 -1.26
N LYS A 43 6.92 2.50 -2.08
CA LYS A 43 6.20 3.71 -1.73
C LYS A 43 4.84 3.65 -2.39
N LEU A 44 3.80 3.91 -1.62
CA LEU A 44 2.44 3.96 -2.12
C LEU A 44 2.04 5.41 -2.29
N ILE A 45 1.64 5.76 -3.49
CA ILE A 45 1.28 7.12 -3.84
C ILE A 45 -0.20 7.16 -4.19
N ILE A 46 -0.93 8.06 -3.54
CA ILE A 46 -2.35 8.23 -3.81
C ILE A 46 -2.61 9.69 -4.07
N ASN A 47 -3.26 9.97 -5.18
CA ASN A 47 -3.60 11.32 -5.56
C ASN A 47 -2.35 12.23 -5.57
N GLY A 48 -1.26 11.68 -6.08
CA GLY A 48 -0.02 12.43 -6.21
C GLY A 48 0.79 12.61 -4.94
N LYS A 49 0.34 12.02 -3.84
CA LYS A 49 1.03 12.18 -2.56
C LYS A 49 1.46 10.84 -1.99
N GLU A 50 2.59 10.85 -1.34
CA GLU A 50 3.05 9.64 -0.68
C GLU A 50 2.12 9.31 0.49
N ALA A 51 1.52 8.15 0.46
CA ALA A 51 0.57 7.75 1.49
C ALA A 51 1.18 6.81 2.51
N ALA A 52 2.07 5.93 2.07
CA ALA A 52 2.66 4.94 2.98
C ALA A 52 3.89 4.30 2.36
N LEU A 53 4.67 3.65 3.20
CA LEU A 53 5.78 2.84 2.75
C LEU A 53 5.57 1.43 3.25
N GLY A 54 5.88 0.46 2.43
CA GLY A 54 5.78 -0.93 2.82
C GLY A 54 7.10 -1.64 2.61
N ARG A 55 7.35 -2.65 3.40
CA ARG A 55 8.56 -3.44 3.33
C ARG A 55 8.21 -4.90 3.27
N GLY A 56 8.90 -5.65 2.47
CA GLY A 56 8.64 -7.07 2.41
C GLY A 56 9.70 -7.81 1.66
N THR A 57 9.63 -9.14 1.73
CA THR A 57 10.61 -9.99 1.07
C THR A 57 10.31 -10.14 -0.42
N SER A 58 9.22 -9.57 -0.88
CA SER A 58 8.92 -9.52 -2.30
C SER A 58 8.23 -8.19 -2.56
N LYS A 59 8.21 -7.77 -3.81
CA LYS A 59 7.52 -6.53 -4.18
C LYS A 59 6.05 -6.61 -3.79
N ARG A 60 5.45 -7.75 -4.06
CA ARG A 60 4.04 -7.94 -3.75
C ARG A 60 3.76 -7.78 -2.26
N LYS A 61 4.60 -8.40 -1.42
CA LYS A 61 4.41 -8.27 0.02
C LYS A 61 4.58 -6.83 0.49
N ALA A 62 5.58 -6.14 -0.07
CA ALA A 62 5.80 -4.75 0.30
C ALA A 62 4.61 -3.89 -0.10
N GLU A 63 4.06 -4.14 -1.28
CA GLU A 63 2.89 -3.39 -1.73
C GLU A 63 1.69 -3.66 -0.83
N MET A 64 1.48 -4.92 -0.47
CA MET A 64 0.37 -5.26 0.39
C MET A 64 0.47 -4.60 1.75
N LEU A 65 1.67 -4.55 2.31
CA LEU A 65 1.86 -3.91 3.60
C LEU A 65 1.63 -2.41 3.52
N ALA A 66 2.06 -1.79 2.43
CA ALA A 66 1.80 -0.37 2.25
C ALA A 66 0.29 -0.10 2.17
N ALA A 67 -0.43 -0.95 1.44
CA ALA A 67 -1.87 -0.80 1.33
C ALA A 67 -2.55 -0.99 2.69
N GLU A 68 -2.11 -1.99 3.45
CA GLU A 68 -2.67 -2.23 4.78
C GLU A 68 -2.48 -1.05 5.70
N GLU A 69 -1.33 -0.41 5.59
CA GLU A 69 -1.05 0.74 6.43
C GLU A 69 -2.06 1.86 6.20
N VAL A 70 -2.38 2.12 4.94
CA VAL A 70 -3.36 3.15 4.62
C VAL A 70 -4.75 2.74 5.08
N LEU A 71 -5.11 1.47 4.86
CA LEU A 71 -6.43 1.00 5.27
C LEU A 71 -6.62 1.10 6.78
N LYS A 72 -5.56 0.82 7.53
CA LYS A 72 -5.63 0.95 8.97
C LYS A 72 -5.89 2.40 9.40
N ARG A 73 -5.28 3.33 8.72
CA ARG A 73 -5.51 4.74 9.03
C ARG A 73 -6.93 5.14 8.74
N ILE A 74 -7.46 4.69 7.62
CA ILE A 74 -8.83 4.99 7.25
C ILE A 74 -9.79 4.39 8.26
N GLU A 75 -9.57 3.15 8.62
CA GLU A 75 -10.42 2.44 9.55
C GLU A 75 -10.41 3.10 10.92
N LYS A 76 -9.25 3.50 11.36
CA LYS A 76 -9.09 4.03 12.68
C LYS A 76 -9.69 5.39 12.88
N GLY A 77 -9.53 6.25 11.93
CA GLY A 77 -9.95 7.61 12.13
C GLY A 77 -10.81 8.19 11.06
N GLY A 78 -11.19 7.43 10.09
CA GLY A 78 -11.88 7.98 8.96
C GLY A 78 -11.03 9.00 8.26
N GLU A 79 -9.75 8.81 8.36
CA GLU A 79 -8.82 9.75 7.87
C GLU A 79 -8.84 9.98 6.41
N GLU A 80 -8.42 11.15 6.03
CA GLU A 80 -8.29 11.40 4.64
C GLU A 80 -6.95 11.04 4.17
N ILE A 81 -6.81 10.73 2.95
CA ILE A 81 -5.55 10.40 2.34
C ILE A 81 -5.02 11.56 1.55
#